data_ffc817bdb6d6a7ccc65cb9faeae46c4b
#
_entry.id   ffc817bdb6d6a7ccc65cb9faeae46c4b
#
_cell.length_a   1.000
_cell.length_b   1.000
_cell.length_c   1.000
_cell.angle_alpha   90.00
_cell.angle_beta   90.00
_cell.angle_gamma   90.00
#
_symmetry.space_group_name_H-M   'P 1'
#
loop_
_entity.id
_entity.type
_entity.pdbx_description
1 polymer ?
#
loop_
_entity_poly.entity_id
_entity_poly.type
_entity_poly.pdbx_seq_one_letter_code
_entity_poly.pdbx_strand_id
1 'polypeptide(L)'
;MPDSQDPKQVSNDLRNTQFGGGLINADTVNAGRIGGDIYNIHLGQHTAASGNSVQSQNQRQRSQQEKDSLEKAYTLQSQKVANLRTALVIETDVSRKFQYEQQLQAEEGILKELGDKLDAIEQQLQAADNSGVETDTTIYIERPPIEDKCYKAIVQPGALIRLKAPQRMGKTLLLEKTLDYARLQGYQTAKLDLQLADIDILANLKTFLQWLCVDVADSLELEPQLEKHWQEVFGLNKNCTRYFQKYLLSLTDTPLILAIDNFERLFEYPEIFPQFCLLLRGWYEAAKQGDKIGNIWKKLRLVVVHSTESYPSLDSNHSPFNVGLAIDLPEFNLQQVTTLTKQQDLGLLREQDLAQLMGLVGGHPYLVQSAIAHLKSQQVTLEELLRLAPTEQGIFSDHLRQQLWHLQHNPQLEIGYKKVVRANAPVRLDTEVVFKLHSLGLVKLVSNDCVPGCDLYRQYFSTRLG
;
A
#
# COMPACT_ATOMS: atom_id res chain seq x y z
N MET A 1 -16.13 41.91 47.38
CA MET A 1 -15.38 42.46 46.22
C MET A 1 -13.94 42.04 46.39
N PRO A 2 -13.42 41.19 45.52
CA PRO A 2 -11.99 41.07 45.31
C PRO A 2 -11.62 41.60 43.94
N ASP A 3 -10.46 42.24 43.90
CA ASP A 3 -9.84 42.97 42.80
C ASP A 3 -9.62 42.15 41.55
N SER A 4 -9.96 42.73 40.42
CA SER A 4 -9.55 42.31 39.09
C SER A 4 -8.07 42.68 38.91
N GLN A 5 -7.19 41.70 38.85
CA GLN A 5 -5.83 41.92 38.38
C GLN A 5 -5.82 41.91 36.84
N ASP A 6 -5.50 43.07 36.26
CA ASP A 6 -5.18 43.24 34.84
C ASP A 6 -3.97 42.35 34.43
N PRO A 7 -3.99 41.74 33.28
CA PRO A 7 -2.79 41.01 32.76
C PRO A 7 -1.65 42.02 32.50
N LYS A 8 -0.52 41.79 33.16
CA LYS A 8 0.71 42.53 32.93
C LYS A 8 1.14 42.41 31.46
N GLN A 9 0.97 43.48 30.72
CA GLN A 9 1.56 43.64 29.39
C GLN A 9 3.08 43.77 29.54
N VAL A 10 3.82 42.72 29.20
CA VAL A 10 5.29 42.76 29.14
C VAL A 10 5.70 43.31 27.76
N SER A 11 6.06 44.56 27.71
CA SER A 11 6.67 45.18 26.51
C SER A 11 8.18 45.01 26.55
N ASN A 12 8.75 44.19 25.69
CA ASN A 12 10.18 44.08 25.52
C ASN A 12 10.64 45.08 24.46
N ASP A 13 11.47 46.08 24.86
CA ASP A 13 12.12 46.97 23.92
C ASP A 13 13.37 46.29 23.35
N LEU A 14 13.24 45.83 22.10
CA LEU A 14 14.27 45.05 21.39
C LEU A 14 15.21 45.92 20.52
N ARG A 15 15.17 47.22 20.64
CA ARG A 15 16.05 48.12 19.90
C ARG A 15 17.51 47.95 20.38
N ASN A 16 18.39 47.58 19.46
CA ASN A 16 19.83 47.33 19.66
C ASN A 16 20.26 46.05 20.36
N THR A 17 19.45 44.99 20.34
CA THR A 17 19.83 43.68 20.89
C THR A 17 20.34 42.75 19.78
N GLN A 18 21.54 42.19 19.92
CA GLN A 18 22.02 41.09 19.08
C GLN A 18 21.61 39.76 19.73
N PHE A 19 20.82 38.96 19.03
CA PHE A 19 20.42 37.63 19.48
C PHE A 19 21.33 36.59 18.85
N GLY A 20 22.02 35.80 19.69
CA GLY A 20 22.78 34.62 19.30
C GLY A 20 21.94 33.33 19.27
N GLY A 21 20.63 33.41 19.46
CA GLY A 21 19.66 32.31 19.47
C GLY A 21 18.23 32.81 19.41
N GLY A 22 17.27 31.96 19.16
CA GLY A 22 15.86 32.30 18.93
C GLY A 22 15.17 32.96 20.12
N LEU A 23 14.22 33.88 19.85
CA LEU A 23 13.35 34.51 20.84
C LEU A 23 12.09 33.67 21.04
N ILE A 24 11.80 33.27 22.27
CA ILE A 24 10.57 32.60 22.65
C ILE A 24 9.73 33.53 23.51
N ASN A 25 8.51 33.84 23.07
CA ASN A 25 7.52 34.59 23.82
C ASN A 25 6.27 33.72 23.99
N ALA A 26 6.12 33.09 25.17
CA ALA A 26 5.01 32.23 25.51
C ALA A 26 4.72 32.27 27.02
N ASP A 27 3.47 32.08 27.42
CA ASP A 27 3.07 32.11 28.83
C ASP A 27 3.69 30.97 29.66
N THR A 28 4.02 29.84 29.01
CA THR A 28 4.73 28.72 29.65
C THR A 28 5.59 27.97 28.63
N VAL A 29 6.87 27.74 28.93
CA VAL A 29 7.78 26.92 28.12
C VAL A 29 8.29 25.77 28.97
N ASN A 30 8.00 24.54 28.57
CA ASN A 30 8.47 23.34 29.24
C ASN A 30 9.44 22.61 28.27
N ALA A 31 10.72 22.96 28.32
CA ALA A 31 11.73 22.38 27.43
C ALA A 31 12.97 22.00 28.23
N GLY A 32 13.45 20.77 28.04
CA GLY A 32 14.66 20.24 28.66
C GLY A 32 15.96 20.82 28.05
N ARG A 33 15.91 21.53 26.91
CA ARG A 33 17.05 22.18 26.27
C ARG A 33 16.59 23.30 25.35
N ILE A 34 17.16 24.52 25.53
CA ILE A 34 16.89 25.67 24.68
C ILE A 34 18.23 26.06 24.03
N GLY A 35 18.37 25.89 22.73
CA GLY A 35 19.57 26.29 21.97
C GLY A 35 19.84 25.30 20.81
N GLY A 36 19.95 25.84 19.61
CA GLY A 36 20.10 25.11 18.33
C GLY A 36 18.89 25.34 17.43
N ASP A 37 19.05 25.43 16.19
CA ASP A 37 18.16 25.70 15.06
C ASP A 37 16.75 26.28 15.32
N ILE A 38 16.43 27.32 14.56
CA ILE A 38 15.18 28.10 14.68
C ILE A 38 14.01 27.27 14.13
N TYR A 39 13.13 26.79 15.01
CA TYR A 39 11.81 26.28 14.61
C TYR A 39 10.75 27.35 14.89
N ASN A 40 10.02 27.78 13.85
CA ASN A 40 8.84 28.63 14.00
C ASN A 40 7.65 27.78 14.44
N ILE A 41 7.36 27.76 15.73
CA ILE A 41 6.14 27.12 16.26
C ILE A 41 5.04 28.18 16.35
N HIS A 42 4.01 28.07 15.51
CA HIS A 42 2.79 28.87 15.64
C HIS A 42 1.79 28.14 16.53
N LEU A 43 1.68 28.56 17.79
CA LEU A 43 0.60 28.18 18.69
C LEU A 43 -0.60 29.11 18.45
N GLY A 44 -1.57 28.66 17.65
CA GLY A 44 -2.84 29.36 17.45
C GLY A 44 -3.81 29.08 18.60
N GLN A 45 -4.35 30.14 19.21
CA GLN A 45 -5.51 30.02 20.12
C GLN A 45 -6.75 29.63 19.31
N HIS A 46 -7.43 28.57 19.73
CA HIS A 46 -8.72 28.16 19.19
C HIS A 46 -9.83 29.12 19.63
N THR A 47 -10.32 29.93 18.71
CA THR A 47 -11.69 30.44 18.78
C THR A 47 -12.51 29.69 17.74
N ALA A 48 -13.52 28.99 18.20
CA ALA A 48 -14.45 28.23 17.35
C ALA A 48 -15.27 29.19 16.49
N ALA A 49 -15.13 29.08 15.16
CA ALA A 49 -16.20 29.14 14.16
C ALA A 49 -15.60 29.18 12.74
N SER A 50 -16.08 28.23 11.90
CA SER A 50 -16.07 28.19 10.42
C SER A 50 -14.78 28.60 9.70
N GLY A 51 -13.89 27.64 9.42
CA GLY A 51 -12.71 27.84 8.60
C GLY A 51 -11.85 26.58 8.35
N ASN A 52 -12.43 25.38 8.43
CA ASN A 52 -11.63 24.12 8.48
C ASN A 52 -10.97 23.66 7.16
N SER A 53 -11.28 24.23 6.01
CA SER A 53 -10.77 23.71 4.73
C SER A 53 -9.42 24.28 4.28
N VAL A 54 -9.10 25.52 4.62
CA VAL A 54 -7.84 26.18 4.19
C VAL A 54 -6.66 25.80 5.10
N GLN A 55 -6.90 25.55 6.38
CA GLN A 55 -5.85 25.15 7.32
C GLN A 55 -5.34 23.73 7.08
N SER A 56 -6.21 22.79 6.73
CA SER A 56 -5.82 21.41 6.42
C SER A 56 -5.04 21.29 5.11
N GLN A 57 -5.36 22.06 4.09
CA GLN A 57 -4.59 22.10 2.84
C GLN A 57 -3.18 22.69 3.03
N ASN A 58 -3.05 23.75 3.82
CA ASN A 58 -1.75 24.34 4.12
C ASN A 58 -0.86 23.41 4.98
N GLN A 59 -1.44 22.67 5.89
CA GLN A 59 -0.74 21.68 6.71
C GLN A 59 -0.28 20.49 5.85
N ARG A 60 -1.11 20.01 4.94
CA ARG A 60 -0.80 18.93 4.00
C ARG A 60 0.32 19.33 3.02
N GLN A 61 0.28 20.54 2.47
CA GLN A 61 1.37 21.07 1.63
C GLN A 61 2.69 21.15 2.37
N ARG A 62 2.68 21.53 3.65
CA ARG A 62 3.90 21.56 4.49
C ARG A 62 4.44 20.17 4.73
N SER A 63 3.61 19.21 5.11
CA SER A 63 4.04 17.82 5.32
C SER A 63 4.57 17.19 4.03
N GLN A 64 3.98 17.49 2.87
CA GLN A 64 4.50 17.04 1.58
C GLN A 64 5.86 17.67 1.24
N GLN A 65 6.05 18.98 1.46
CA GLN A 65 7.35 19.64 1.27
C GLN A 65 8.42 19.12 2.24
N GLU A 66 8.03 18.77 3.45
CA GLU A 66 8.90 18.17 4.45
C GLU A 66 9.31 16.77 4.04
N LYS A 67 8.37 15.94 3.54
CA LYS A 67 8.64 14.63 2.94
C LYS A 67 9.64 14.73 1.79
N ASP A 68 9.40 15.61 0.80
CA ASP A 68 10.29 15.80 -0.36
C ASP A 68 11.71 16.24 0.05
N SER A 69 11.82 17.01 1.12
CA SER A 69 13.07 17.44 1.71
C SER A 69 13.84 16.31 2.40
N LEU A 70 13.12 15.49 3.16
CA LEU A 70 13.68 14.31 3.83
C LEU A 70 14.07 13.20 2.84
N GLU A 71 13.33 12.99 1.77
CA GLU A 71 13.69 12.04 0.70
C GLU A 71 15.01 12.43 0.03
N LYS A 72 15.22 13.73 -0.23
CA LYS A 72 16.51 14.23 -0.75
C LYS A 72 17.64 14.01 0.23
N ALA A 73 17.41 14.31 1.51
CA ALA A 73 18.40 14.10 2.56
C ALA A 73 18.75 12.62 2.72
N TYR A 74 17.75 11.74 2.72
CA TYR A 74 17.92 10.28 2.78
C TYR A 74 18.73 9.74 1.59
N THR A 75 18.43 10.21 0.38
CA THR A 75 19.15 9.83 -0.84
C THR A 75 20.62 10.21 -0.77
N LEU A 76 20.92 11.45 -0.36
CA LEU A 76 22.31 11.93 -0.20
C LEU A 76 23.06 11.15 0.89
N GLN A 77 22.39 10.88 2.01
CA GLN A 77 22.97 10.12 3.11
C GLN A 77 23.22 8.66 2.72
N SER A 78 22.30 8.03 1.97
CA SER A 78 22.46 6.68 1.42
C SER A 78 23.68 6.59 0.50
N GLN A 79 23.88 7.58 -0.39
CA GLN A 79 25.07 7.65 -1.24
C GLN A 79 26.36 7.78 -0.43
N LYS A 80 26.33 8.58 0.65
CA LYS A 80 27.48 8.75 1.54
C LYS A 80 27.86 7.46 2.25
N VAL A 81 26.88 6.74 2.77
CA VAL A 81 27.06 5.40 3.39
C VAL A 81 27.61 4.40 2.38
N ALA A 82 27.06 4.37 1.15
CA ALA A 82 27.56 3.50 0.09
C ALA A 82 29.02 3.80 -0.28
N ASN A 83 29.41 5.06 -0.38
CA ASN A 83 30.79 5.47 -0.65
C ASN A 83 31.74 5.06 0.49
N LEU A 84 31.33 5.21 1.76
CA LEU A 84 32.12 4.80 2.92
C LEU A 84 32.28 3.27 2.96
N ARG A 85 31.25 2.50 2.66
CA ARG A 85 31.36 1.03 2.53
C ARG A 85 32.36 0.62 1.46
N THR A 86 32.31 1.29 0.31
CA THR A 86 33.27 1.04 -0.77
C THR A 86 34.71 1.40 -0.35
N ALA A 87 34.90 2.55 0.30
CA ALA A 87 36.20 2.96 0.82
C ALA A 87 36.76 1.98 1.85
N LEU A 88 35.90 1.48 2.75
CA LEU A 88 36.27 0.48 3.77
C LEU A 88 36.76 -0.85 3.16
N VAL A 89 36.14 -1.29 2.05
CA VAL A 89 36.53 -2.53 1.36
C VAL A 89 37.90 -2.39 0.69
N ILE A 90 38.22 -1.21 0.17
CA ILE A 90 39.47 -0.95 -0.60
C ILE A 90 40.63 -0.60 0.34
N GLU A 91 40.36 -0.08 1.54
CA GLU A 91 41.39 0.38 2.48
C GLU A 91 42.20 -0.80 3.06
N THR A 92 43.52 -0.66 3.03
CA THR A 92 44.47 -1.68 3.52
C THR A 92 45.13 -1.27 4.85
N ASP A 93 45.12 0.02 5.20
CA ASP A 93 45.67 0.51 6.46
C ASP A 93 44.70 0.26 7.63
N VAL A 94 45.18 -0.44 8.65
CA VAL A 94 44.32 -0.85 9.79
C VAL A 94 43.77 0.36 10.56
N SER A 95 44.57 1.42 10.71
CA SER A 95 44.14 2.62 11.46
C SER A 95 43.06 3.41 10.70
N ARG A 96 43.19 3.52 9.38
CA ARG A 96 42.20 4.16 8.52
C ARG A 96 40.94 3.30 8.40
N LYS A 97 41.09 2.00 8.35
CA LYS A 97 39.96 1.05 8.34
C LYS A 97 39.10 1.21 9.58
N PHE A 98 39.71 1.31 10.76
CA PHE A 98 39.00 1.57 12.01
C PHE A 98 38.29 2.93 12.00
N GLN A 99 38.92 3.99 11.44
CA GLN A 99 38.27 5.29 11.29
C GLN A 99 37.04 5.22 10.37
N TYR A 100 37.14 4.52 9.23
CA TYR A 100 36.00 4.34 8.32
C TYR A 100 34.89 3.51 8.93
N GLU A 101 35.19 2.50 9.74
CA GLU A 101 34.18 1.72 10.48
C GLU A 101 33.41 2.59 11.48
N GLN A 102 34.09 3.42 12.25
CA GLN A 102 33.45 4.35 13.20
C GLN A 102 32.60 5.40 12.47
N GLN A 103 33.11 5.93 11.37
CA GLN A 103 32.39 6.90 10.57
C GLN A 103 31.18 6.25 9.87
N LEU A 104 31.31 5.03 9.37
CA LEU A 104 30.22 4.28 8.76
C LEU A 104 29.08 4.03 9.75
N GLN A 105 29.41 3.61 10.98
CA GLN A 105 28.43 3.37 12.03
C GLN A 105 27.66 4.65 12.40
N ALA A 106 28.35 5.80 12.47
CA ALA A 106 27.71 7.08 12.74
C ALA A 106 26.76 7.49 11.60
N GLU A 107 27.19 7.35 10.33
CA GLU A 107 26.41 7.75 9.16
C GLU A 107 25.23 6.79 8.91
N GLU A 108 25.34 5.51 9.23
CA GLU A 108 24.24 4.54 9.21
C GLU A 108 23.20 4.88 10.27
N GLY A 109 23.63 5.38 11.45
CA GLY A 109 22.72 5.89 12.47
C GLY A 109 21.87 7.07 11.96
N ILE A 110 22.51 8.03 11.25
CA ILE A 110 21.80 9.16 10.65
C ILE A 110 20.86 8.70 9.54
N LEU A 111 21.28 7.75 8.71
CA LEU A 111 20.44 7.20 7.64
C LEU A 111 19.18 6.53 8.21
N LYS A 112 19.33 5.78 9.29
CA LYS A 112 18.20 5.17 10.00
C LYS A 112 17.25 6.24 10.56
N GLU A 113 17.77 7.27 11.21
CA GLU A 113 16.95 8.37 11.77
C GLU A 113 16.16 9.11 10.67
N LEU A 114 16.75 9.29 9.49
CA LEU A 114 16.07 9.89 8.34
C LEU A 114 14.97 8.94 7.79
N GLY A 115 15.21 7.63 7.77
CA GLY A 115 14.22 6.62 7.41
C GLY A 115 13.03 6.64 8.37
N ASP A 116 13.29 6.57 9.68
CA ASP A 116 12.24 6.60 10.72
C ASP A 116 11.38 7.89 10.62
N LYS A 117 11.99 9.04 10.28
CA LYS A 117 11.27 10.31 10.05
C LYS A 117 10.42 10.28 8.78
N LEU A 118 10.93 9.69 7.70
CA LEU A 118 10.18 9.52 6.46
C LEU A 118 8.95 8.63 6.68
N ASP A 119 9.12 7.51 7.35
CA ASP A 119 8.04 6.59 7.68
C ASP A 119 6.97 7.26 8.56
N ALA A 120 7.39 8.08 9.54
CA ALA A 120 6.46 8.83 10.39
C ALA A 120 5.66 9.88 9.61
N ILE A 121 6.28 10.60 8.68
CA ILE A 121 5.58 11.57 7.83
C ILE A 121 4.67 10.86 6.82
N GLU A 122 5.09 9.73 6.26
CA GLU A 122 4.24 8.92 5.39
C GLU A 122 3.01 8.40 6.13
N GLN A 123 3.18 7.93 7.35
CA GLN A 123 2.05 7.52 8.20
C GLN A 123 1.14 8.72 8.53
N GLN A 124 1.69 9.90 8.79
CA GLN A 124 0.90 11.12 9.01
C GLN A 124 0.16 11.56 7.74
N LEU A 125 0.77 11.47 6.57
CA LEU A 125 0.14 11.77 5.29
C LEU A 125 -0.93 10.74 4.95
N GLN A 126 -0.70 9.45 5.22
CA GLN A 126 -1.68 8.38 5.08
C GLN A 126 -2.83 8.52 6.10
N ALA A 127 -2.54 8.92 7.34
CA ALA A 127 -3.55 9.23 8.35
C ALA A 127 -4.33 10.49 7.99
N ALA A 128 -3.70 11.49 7.37
CA ALA A 128 -4.37 12.69 6.86
C ALA A 128 -5.18 12.41 5.59
N ASP A 129 -4.78 11.45 4.75
CA ASP A 129 -5.61 10.92 3.67
C ASP A 129 -6.83 10.17 4.21
N ASN A 130 -6.69 9.54 5.38
CA ASN A 130 -7.81 8.92 6.10
C ASN A 130 -8.65 9.93 6.92
N SER A 131 -8.12 11.12 7.26
CA SER A 131 -8.83 12.14 8.04
C SER A 131 -9.39 13.31 7.23
N GLY A 132 -9.11 13.40 5.94
CA GLY A 132 -9.50 14.50 5.04
C GLY A 132 -10.88 14.38 4.41
N VAL A 133 -11.50 13.26 4.48
CA VAL A 133 -12.95 12.98 4.36
C VAL A 133 -13.18 11.87 5.37
N GLU A 134 -14.00 12.03 6.37
CA GLU A 134 -14.69 10.89 6.98
C GLU A 134 -15.35 10.16 5.81
N THR A 135 -14.63 9.28 5.16
CA THR A 135 -15.23 8.24 4.33
C THR A 135 -15.86 7.29 5.35
N ASP A 136 -17.04 7.74 5.81
CA ASP A 136 -18.08 6.88 6.25
C ASP A 136 -17.92 5.56 5.52
N THR A 137 -17.59 4.50 6.26
CA THR A 137 -17.50 3.11 5.84
C THR A 137 -17.27 2.92 4.33
N THR A 138 -16.08 2.54 3.93
CA THR A 138 -15.75 2.25 2.52
C THR A 138 -16.83 1.35 1.94
N ILE A 139 -17.76 1.92 1.16
CA ILE A 139 -18.92 1.20 0.66
C ILE A 139 -18.45 0.18 -0.35
N TYR A 140 -18.63 -1.09 -0.02
CA TYR A 140 -18.36 -2.17 -0.97
C TYR A 140 -19.53 -2.29 -1.95
N ILE A 141 -19.23 -2.23 -3.23
CA ILE A 141 -20.21 -2.46 -4.30
C ILE A 141 -20.00 -3.87 -4.85
N GLU A 142 -21.02 -4.69 -4.72
CA GLU A 142 -21.00 -6.05 -5.22
C GLU A 142 -20.86 -6.11 -6.76
N ARG A 143 -20.12 -7.10 -7.20
CA ARG A 143 -19.83 -7.38 -8.62
C ARG A 143 -20.23 -8.81 -8.99
N PRO A 144 -21.53 -9.15 -8.92
CA PRO A 144 -21.98 -10.48 -9.26
C PRO A 144 -21.46 -10.94 -10.63
N PRO A 145 -21.03 -12.20 -10.79
CA PRO A 145 -21.10 -13.31 -9.83
C PRO A 145 -19.81 -13.52 -9.00
N ILE A 146 -19.01 -12.47 -8.76
CA ILE A 146 -17.66 -12.59 -8.18
C ILE A 146 -17.72 -13.06 -6.72
N GLU A 147 -18.54 -12.39 -5.90
CA GLU A 147 -18.73 -12.70 -4.49
C GLU A 147 -19.20 -14.14 -4.29
N ASP A 148 -20.21 -14.55 -5.05
CA ASP A 148 -20.73 -15.92 -5.01
C ASP A 148 -19.66 -16.96 -5.35
N LYS A 149 -18.77 -16.67 -6.31
CA LYS A 149 -17.66 -17.57 -6.63
C LYS A 149 -16.68 -17.67 -5.47
N CYS A 150 -16.35 -16.54 -4.81
CA CYS A 150 -15.51 -16.53 -3.62
C CYS A 150 -16.13 -17.37 -2.50
N TYR A 151 -17.42 -17.12 -2.19
CA TYR A 151 -18.13 -17.80 -1.11
C TYR A 151 -18.26 -19.30 -1.33
N LYS A 152 -18.60 -19.71 -2.56
CA LYS A 152 -18.66 -21.14 -2.92
C LYS A 152 -17.31 -21.83 -2.87
N ALA A 153 -16.25 -21.10 -3.24
CA ALA A 153 -14.90 -21.67 -3.26
C ALA A 153 -14.29 -21.77 -1.86
N ILE A 154 -14.49 -20.76 -1.00
CA ILE A 154 -13.82 -20.71 0.31
C ILE A 154 -14.28 -21.80 1.26
N VAL A 155 -15.51 -22.31 1.09
CA VAL A 155 -16.02 -23.41 1.91
C VAL A 155 -15.50 -24.77 1.45
N GLN A 156 -14.90 -24.88 0.27
CA GLN A 156 -14.37 -26.15 -0.22
C GLN A 156 -13.11 -26.58 0.56
N PRO A 157 -13.03 -27.84 1.00
CA PRO A 157 -11.84 -28.32 1.70
C PRO A 157 -10.56 -28.19 0.87
N GLY A 158 -9.50 -27.61 1.46
CA GLY A 158 -8.23 -27.43 0.78
C GLY A 158 -8.26 -26.45 -0.40
N ALA A 159 -9.20 -25.51 -0.42
CA ALA A 159 -9.32 -24.52 -1.48
C ALA A 159 -8.10 -23.61 -1.58
N LEU A 160 -7.78 -23.20 -2.81
CA LEU A 160 -6.86 -22.11 -3.12
C LEU A 160 -7.59 -21.12 -4.04
N ILE A 161 -7.77 -19.90 -3.58
CA ILE A 161 -8.38 -18.80 -4.31
C ILE A 161 -7.31 -17.77 -4.61
N ARG A 162 -7.29 -17.23 -5.82
CA ARG A 162 -6.41 -16.15 -6.24
C ARG A 162 -7.25 -14.96 -6.67
N LEU A 163 -7.19 -13.88 -5.90
CA LEU A 163 -7.85 -12.63 -6.23
C LEU A 163 -6.86 -11.74 -6.96
N LYS A 164 -7.14 -11.41 -8.21
CA LYS A 164 -6.27 -10.56 -9.01
C LYS A 164 -7.04 -9.44 -9.69
N ALA A 165 -6.43 -8.27 -9.74
CA ALA A 165 -6.85 -7.10 -10.49
C ALA A 165 -5.74 -6.06 -10.45
N PRO A 166 -5.75 -5.05 -11.31
CA PRO A 166 -4.90 -3.87 -11.17
C PRO A 166 -4.98 -3.24 -9.78
N GLN A 167 -4.07 -2.33 -9.48
CA GLN A 167 -4.07 -1.61 -8.20
C GLN A 167 -5.38 -0.83 -8.00
N ARG A 168 -5.81 -0.67 -6.74
CA ARG A 168 -6.98 0.14 -6.34
C ARG A 168 -8.33 -0.31 -6.95
N MET A 169 -8.42 -1.58 -7.34
CA MET A 169 -9.66 -2.19 -7.86
C MET A 169 -10.58 -2.75 -6.77
N GLY A 170 -10.18 -2.68 -5.51
CA GLY A 170 -10.96 -3.17 -4.36
C GLY A 170 -10.75 -4.64 -4.02
N LYS A 171 -9.57 -5.22 -4.33
CA LYS A 171 -9.20 -6.61 -3.99
C LYS A 171 -9.27 -6.88 -2.48
N THR A 172 -8.68 -6.00 -1.67
CA THR A 172 -8.68 -6.12 -0.21
C THR A 172 -10.09 -6.07 0.37
N LEU A 173 -10.98 -5.25 -0.20
CA LEU A 173 -12.38 -5.21 0.23
C LEU A 173 -13.13 -6.51 -0.09
N LEU A 174 -12.90 -7.11 -1.26
CA LEU A 174 -13.45 -8.43 -1.58
C LEU A 174 -12.87 -9.51 -0.67
N LEU A 175 -11.57 -9.42 -0.36
CA LEU A 175 -10.94 -10.32 0.60
C LEU A 175 -11.65 -10.24 1.95
N GLU A 176 -11.83 -9.05 2.53
CA GLU A 176 -12.51 -8.87 3.81
C GLU A 176 -13.94 -9.43 3.78
N LYS A 177 -14.71 -9.15 2.74
CA LYS A 177 -16.05 -9.74 2.56
C LYS A 177 -16.02 -11.27 2.52
N THR A 178 -14.99 -11.85 1.88
CA THR A 178 -14.82 -13.31 1.80
C THR A 178 -14.46 -13.89 3.18
N LEU A 179 -13.61 -13.19 3.94
CA LEU A 179 -13.23 -13.58 5.30
C LEU A 179 -14.41 -13.44 6.27
N ASP A 180 -15.20 -12.36 6.18
CA ASP A 180 -16.42 -12.19 6.98
C ASP A 180 -17.42 -13.30 6.72
N TYR A 181 -17.66 -13.64 5.46
CA TYR A 181 -18.51 -14.78 5.11
C TYR A 181 -18.01 -16.07 5.74
N ALA A 182 -16.71 -16.32 5.70
CA ALA A 182 -16.11 -17.52 6.29
C ALA A 182 -16.20 -17.53 7.83
N ARG A 183 -16.03 -16.39 8.50
CA ARG A 183 -16.24 -16.25 9.95
C ARG A 183 -17.69 -16.57 10.33
N LEU A 184 -18.65 -16.12 9.52
CA LEU A 184 -20.07 -16.49 9.70
C LEU A 184 -20.35 -17.99 9.55
N GLN A 185 -19.51 -18.71 8.78
CA GLN A 185 -19.54 -20.18 8.70
C GLN A 185 -18.78 -20.86 9.85
N GLY A 186 -18.28 -20.09 10.82
CA GLY A 186 -17.53 -20.60 11.97
C GLY A 186 -16.07 -20.93 11.66
N TYR A 187 -15.49 -20.42 10.56
CA TYR A 187 -14.09 -20.68 10.20
C TYR A 187 -13.15 -19.69 10.90
N GLN A 188 -11.97 -20.15 11.26
CA GLN A 188 -10.89 -19.28 11.73
C GLN A 188 -10.22 -18.60 10.53
N THR A 189 -9.77 -17.37 10.73
CA THR A 189 -9.12 -16.59 9.67
C THR A 189 -7.84 -15.97 10.19
N ALA A 190 -6.76 -16.09 9.41
CA ALA A 190 -5.51 -15.36 9.60
C ALA A 190 -5.24 -14.57 8.31
N LYS A 191 -4.98 -13.26 8.44
CA LYS A 191 -4.65 -12.38 7.32
C LYS A 191 -3.21 -11.90 7.47
N LEU A 192 -2.40 -12.28 6.52
CA LEU A 192 -1.02 -11.83 6.39
C LEU A 192 -0.97 -10.71 5.34
N ASP A 193 -0.67 -9.50 5.75
CA ASP A 193 -0.41 -8.38 4.84
C ASP A 193 1.09 -8.24 4.61
N LEU A 194 1.54 -8.56 3.41
CA LEU A 194 2.97 -8.51 3.09
C LEU A 194 3.51 -7.07 2.99
N GLN A 195 2.67 -6.05 2.93
CA GLN A 195 3.13 -4.66 3.03
C GLN A 195 3.62 -4.30 4.44
N LEU A 196 3.11 -4.98 5.46
CA LEU A 196 3.52 -4.77 6.85
C LEU A 196 4.81 -5.54 7.23
N ALA A 197 5.29 -6.44 6.36
CA ALA A 197 6.55 -7.14 6.61
C ALA A 197 7.73 -6.20 6.46
N ASP A 198 8.55 -6.08 7.49
CA ASP A 198 9.78 -5.30 7.45
C ASP A 198 10.78 -5.83 6.41
N ILE A 199 11.67 -4.96 5.93
CA ILE A 199 12.72 -5.35 4.97
C ILE A 199 13.60 -6.46 5.54
N ASP A 200 13.91 -6.43 6.83
CA ASP A 200 14.73 -7.45 7.49
C ASP A 200 14.03 -8.82 7.52
N ILE A 201 12.71 -8.85 7.64
CA ILE A 201 11.91 -10.07 7.52
C ILE A 201 12.01 -10.63 6.11
N LEU A 202 11.94 -9.77 5.11
CA LEU A 202 12.05 -10.12 3.70
C LEU A 202 13.50 -10.31 3.21
N ALA A 203 14.51 -10.12 4.08
CA ALA A 203 15.92 -10.29 3.73
C ALA A 203 16.32 -11.76 3.53
N ASN A 204 15.68 -12.71 4.22
CA ASN A 204 15.96 -14.12 4.04
C ASN A 204 14.76 -15.03 4.31
N LEU A 205 14.76 -16.19 3.67
CA LEU A 205 13.66 -17.16 3.73
C LEU A 205 13.39 -17.68 5.16
N LYS A 206 14.43 -17.86 6.01
CA LYS A 206 14.24 -18.38 7.36
C LYS A 206 13.43 -17.41 8.21
N THR A 207 13.85 -16.16 8.24
CA THR A 207 13.18 -15.10 9.00
C THR A 207 11.75 -14.92 8.53
N PHE A 208 11.53 -14.88 7.20
CA PHE A 208 10.22 -14.77 6.62
C PHE A 208 9.27 -15.92 7.01
N LEU A 209 9.73 -17.17 6.92
CA LEU A 209 8.88 -18.31 7.27
C LEU A 209 8.64 -18.43 8.79
N GLN A 210 9.57 -18.00 9.62
CA GLN A 210 9.37 -17.92 11.07
C GLN A 210 8.37 -16.83 11.42
N TRP A 211 8.50 -15.65 10.83
CA TRP A 211 7.54 -14.56 10.97
C TRP A 211 6.12 -15.01 10.55
N LEU A 212 5.96 -15.63 9.38
CA LEU A 212 4.68 -16.21 8.94
C LEU A 212 4.08 -17.16 9.99
N CYS A 213 4.88 -18.04 10.57
CA CYS A 213 4.40 -18.99 11.58
C CYS A 213 3.91 -18.29 12.85
N VAL A 214 4.63 -17.26 13.30
CA VAL A 214 4.28 -16.47 14.49
C VAL A 214 3.06 -15.62 14.26
N ASP A 215 3.01 -14.89 13.16
CA ASP A 215 1.92 -13.99 12.79
C ASP A 215 0.58 -14.74 12.65
N VAL A 216 0.61 -15.93 12.02
CA VAL A 216 -0.58 -16.79 11.94
C VAL A 216 -0.99 -17.34 13.32
N ALA A 217 -0.03 -17.70 14.18
CA ALA A 217 -0.35 -18.16 15.54
C ALA A 217 -0.99 -17.03 16.35
N ASP A 218 -0.44 -15.82 16.27
CA ASP A 218 -0.96 -14.61 16.93
C ASP A 218 -2.39 -14.28 16.44
N SER A 219 -2.60 -14.30 15.13
CA SER A 219 -3.94 -14.11 14.53
C SER A 219 -4.99 -15.13 15.01
N LEU A 220 -4.54 -16.29 15.49
CA LEU A 220 -5.39 -17.35 16.05
C LEU A 220 -5.45 -17.32 17.59
N GLU A 221 -4.87 -16.30 18.22
CA GLU A 221 -4.74 -16.17 19.68
C GLU A 221 -4.02 -17.38 20.33
N LEU A 222 -3.04 -17.96 19.60
CA LEU A 222 -2.22 -19.08 20.05
C LEU A 222 -0.81 -18.60 20.43
N GLU A 223 -0.29 -19.12 21.54
CA GLU A 223 1.09 -18.82 21.93
C GLU A 223 2.08 -19.39 20.91
N PRO A 224 2.98 -18.59 20.31
CA PRO A 224 3.95 -19.08 19.34
C PRO A 224 4.88 -20.15 19.93
N GLN A 225 5.02 -21.30 19.28
CA GLN A 225 5.85 -22.44 19.75
C GLN A 225 6.92 -22.81 18.71
N LEU A 226 7.65 -21.81 18.18
CA LEU A 226 8.69 -22.06 17.17
C LEU A 226 9.77 -23.01 17.68
N GLU A 227 10.32 -22.79 18.88
CA GLU A 227 11.38 -23.62 19.45
C GLU A 227 11.01 -25.11 19.52
N LYS A 228 9.76 -25.42 19.80
CA LYS A 228 9.26 -26.78 19.90
C LYS A 228 9.07 -27.47 18.55
N HIS A 229 8.70 -26.71 17.53
CA HIS A 229 8.30 -27.25 16.22
C HIS A 229 9.32 -27.03 15.11
N TRP A 230 10.33 -26.15 15.34
CA TRP A 230 11.38 -25.81 14.39
C TRP A 230 12.67 -26.53 14.75
N GLN A 231 13.16 -27.41 13.87
CA GLN A 231 14.38 -28.20 14.09
C GLN A 231 15.34 -27.98 12.91
N GLU A 232 16.60 -27.65 13.17
CA GLU A 232 17.60 -27.34 12.14
C GLU A 232 17.86 -28.49 11.15
N VAL A 233 17.67 -29.74 11.58
CA VAL A 233 17.83 -30.93 10.73
C VAL A 233 16.84 -30.95 9.55
N PHE A 234 15.72 -30.24 9.66
CA PHE A 234 14.77 -30.10 8.57
C PHE A 234 15.02 -28.83 7.78
N GLY A 235 14.85 -28.86 6.46
CA GLY A 235 14.89 -27.66 5.63
C GLY A 235 13.77 -26.67 6.00
N LEU A 236 13.93 -25.40 5.59
CA LEU A 236 13.07 -24.28 6.00
C LEU A 236 11.59 -24.51 5.67
N ASN A 237 11.28 -24.87 4.41
CA ASN A 237 9.92 -25.18 3.98
C ASN A 237 9.31 -26.38 4.75
N LYS A 238 10.13 -27.36 5.09
CA LYS A 238 9.67 -28.50 5.88
C LYS A 238 9.35 -28.13 7.32
N ASN A 239 10.15 -27.25 7.94
CA ASN A 239 9.88 -26.73 9.27
C ASN A 239 8.57 -25.93 9.31
N CYS A 240 8.36 -25.01 8.37
CA CYS A 240 7.13 -24.26 8.25
C CYS A 240 5.93 -25.21 8.05
N THR A 241 6.04 -26.18 7.13
CA THR A 241 4.98 -27.20 6.89
C THR A 241 4.67 -27.99 8.18
N ARG A 242 5.70 -28.40 8.95
CA ARG A 242 5.51 -29.13 10.22
C ARG A 242 4.83 -28.26 11.27
N TYR A 243 5.18 -26.97 11.36
CA TYR A 243 4.54 -26.03 12.27
C TYR A 243 3.03 -25.93 11.97
N PHE A 244 2.68 -25.69 10.73
CA PHE A 244 1.27 -25.67 10.31
C PHE A 244 0.58 -27.00 10.58
N GLN A 245 1.14 -28.12 10.11
CA GLN A 245 0.52 -29.42 10.20
C GLN A 245 0.36 -29.93 11.63
N LYS A 246 1.43 -29.81 12.47
CA LYS A 246 1.47 -30.42 13.80
C LYS A 246 1.00 -29.51 14.92
N TYR A 247 0.98 -28.21 14.67
CA TYR A 247 0.56 -27.21 15.64
C TYR A 247 -0.75 -26.56 15.20
N LEU A 248 -0.72 -25.65 14.23
CA LEU A 248 -1.89 -24.82 13.89
C LEU A 248 -3.11 -25.62 13.44
N LEU A 249 -2.95 -26.60 12.53
CA LEU A 249 -4.05 -27.38 11.98
C LEU A 249 -4.44 -28.59 12.80
N SER A 250 -3.63 -29.00 13.78
CA SER A 250 -3.92 -30.13 14.64
C SER A 250 -4.60 -29.77 15.95
N LEU A 251 -4.55 -28.50 16.37
CA LEU A 251 -5.16 -28.04 17.61
C LEU A 251 -6.68 -27.86 17.50
N THR A 252 -7.21 -27.68 16.32
CA THR A 252 -8.62 -27.41 16.09
C THR A 252 -9.17 -28.26 14.97
N ASP A 253 -10.45 -28.63 15.07
CA ASP A 253 -11.19 -29.21 13.95
C ASP A 253 -11.82 -28.16 13.04
N THR A 254 -11.78 -26.91 13.47
CA THR A 254 -12.28 -25.76 12.71
C THR A 254 -11.36 -25.49 11.50
N PRO A 255 -11.92 -25.28 10.31
CA PRO A 255 -11.13 -24.87 9.15
C PRO A 255 -10.46 -23.53 9.36
N LEU A 256 -9.21 -23.43 8.85
CA LEU A 256 -8.41 -22.20 8.88
C LEU A 256 -8.32 -21.62 7.46
N ILE A 257 -8.59 -20.33 7.34
CA ILE A 257 -8.31 -19.57 6.13
C ILE A 257 -7.05 -18.72 6.38
N LEU A 258 -6.03 -18.98 5.57
CA LEU A 258 -4.85 -18.13 5.47
C LEU A 258 -5.01 -17.24 4.24
N ALA A 259 -5.24 -15.96 4.47
CA ALA A 259 -5.27 -14.93 3.46
C ALA A 259 -3.94 -14.20 3.40
N ILE A 260 -3.36 -14.09 2.21
CA ILE A 260 -2.08 -13.42 1.97
C ILE A 260 -2.37 -12.26 1.01
N ASP A 261 -2.36 -11.05 1.54
CA ASP A 261 -2.60 -9.81 0.78
C ASP A 261 -1.28 -9.20 0.31
N ASN A 262 -1.32 -8.40 -0.74
CA ASN A 262 -0.17 -7.73 -1.36
C ASN A 262 0.97 -8.68 -1.76
N PHE A 263 0.61 -9.87 -2.28
CA PHE A 263 1.56 -10.94 -2.59
C PHE A 263 2.63 -10.53 -3.59
N GLU A 264 2.35 -9.57 -4.46
CA GLU A 264 3.28 -9.01 -5.43
C GLU A 264 4.54 -8.41 -4.81
N ARG A 265 4.52 -8.02 -3.54
CA ARG A 265 5.70 -7.54 -2.84
C ARG A 265 6.85 -8.55 -2.84
N LEU A 266 6.54 -9.85 -2.81
CA LEU A 266 7.55 -10.90 -2.85
C LEU A 266 8.25 -11.04 -4.21
N PHE A 267 7.73 -10.44 -5.28
CA PHE A 267 8.34 -10.54 -6.61
C PHE A 267 9.70 -9.85 -6.69
N GLU A 268 9.98 -8.93 -5.79
CA GLU A 268 11.28 -8.25 -5.66
C GLU A 268 12.29 -9.06 -4.84
N TYR A 269 11.87 -10.19 -4.24
CA TYR A 269 12.70 -11.02 -3.36
C TYR A 269 12.93 -12.43 -3.96
N PRO A 270 13.90 -12.58 -4.87
CA PRO A 270 14.14 -13.83 -5.61
C PRO A 270 14.53 -15.01 -4.72
N GLU A 271 15.06 -14.78 -3.52
CA GLU A 271 15.39 -15.83 -2.55
C GLU A 271 14.15 -16.39 -1.84
N ILE A 272 13.08 -15.58 -1.69
CA ILE A 272 11.87 -15.96 -0.97
C ILE A 272 10.77 -16.43 -1.91
N PHE A 273 10.50 -15.65 -2.96
CA PHE A 273 9.33 -15.84 -3.82
C PHE A 273 9.19 -17.26 -4.37
N PRO A 274 10.21 -17.89 -5.03
CA PRO A 274 10.06 -19.23 -5.56
C PRO A 274 9.83 -20.29 -4.47
N GLN A 275 10.54 -20.16 -3.34
CA GLN A 275 10.45 -21.11 -2.24
C GLN A 275 9.10 -21.04 -1.53
N PHE A 276 8.57 -19.84 -1.36
CA PHE A 276 7.24 -19.65 -0.78
C PHE A 276 6.13 -20.13 -1.72
N CYS A 277 6.26 -19.87 -3.00
CA CYS A 277 5.35 -20.40 -4.02
C CYS A 277 5.32 -21.95 -3.99
N LEU A 278 6.49 -22.59 -3.92
CA LEU A 278 6.62 -24.05 -3.80
C LEU A 278 5.94 -24.58 -2.52
N LEU A 279 6.09 -23.84 -1.41
CA LEU A 279 5.47 -24.19 -0.13
C LEU A 279 3.94 -24.17 -0.23
N LEU A 280 3.36 -23.07 -0.71
CA LEU A 280 1.90 -22.92 -0.87
C LEU A 280 1.34 -23.96 -1.85
N ARG A 281 2.05 -24.22 -2.94
CA ARG A 281 1.69 -25.27 -3.89
C ARG A 281 1.69 -26.64 -3.23
N GLY A 282 2.71 -26.95 -2.45
CA GLY A 282 2.84 -28.21 -1.72
C GLY A 282 1.69 -28.43 -0.74
N TRP A 283 1.26 -27.40 -0.03
CA TRP A 283 0.11 -27.46 0.89
C TRP A 283 -1.20 -27.73 0.15
N TYR A 284 -1.42 -27.04 -0.97
CA TYR A 284 -2.59 -27.28 -1.82
C TYR A 284 -2.64 -28.71 -2.37
N GLU A 285 -1.52 -29.25 -2.84
CA GLU A 285 -1.46 -30.63 -3.33
C GLU A 285 -1.62 -31.67 -2.19
N ALA A 286 -1.07 -31.38 -1.00
CA ALA A 286 -1.25 -32.24 0.15
C ALA A 286 -2.72 -32.39 0.55
N ALA A 287 -3.52 -31.33 0.41
CA ALA A 287 -4.96 -31.38 0.69
C ALA A 287 -5.75 -32.30 -0.25
N LYS A 288 -5.20 -32.64 -1.42
CA LYS A 288 -5.84 -33.56 -2.38
C LYS A 288 -5.59 -35.02 -2.06
N GLN A 289 -4.66 -35.33 -1.17
CA GLN A 289 -4.37 -36.72 -0.79
C GLN A 289 -5.51 -37.31 0.03
N GLY A 290 -5.75 -38.59 -0.15
CA GLY A 290 -6.82 -39.30 0.54
C GLY A 290 -6.43 -39.88 1.90
N ASP A 291 -5.20 -39.64 2.36
CA ASP A 291 -4.63 -40.16 3.59
C ASP A 291 -4.92 -39.31 4.82
N LYS A 292 -4.41 -39.73 5.97
CA LYS A 292 -4.53 -39.01 7.25
C LYS A 292 -3.90 -37.59 7.18
N ILE A 293 -2.79 -37.43 6.44
CA ILE A 293 -2.10 -36.16 6.29
C ILE A 293 -2.94 -35.22 5.43
N GLY A 294 -3.47 -35.74 4.31
CA GLY A 294 -4.36 -34.96 3.44
C GLY A 294 -5.60 -34.44 4.19
N ASN A 295 -6.16 -35.24 5.09
CA ASN A 295 -7.30 -34.81 5.90
C ASN A 295 -6.97 -33.64 6.84
N ILE A 296 -5.73 -33.53 7.32
CA ILE A 296 -5.27 -32.35 8.09
C ILE A 296 -5.21 -31.12 7.16
N TRP A 297 -4.60 -31.27 5.98
CA TRP A 297 -4.43 -30.15 5.03
C TRP A 297 -5.75 -29.69 4.40
N LYS A 298 -6.77 -30.53 4.34
CA LYS A 298 -8.14 -30.15 3.95
C LYS A 298 -8.75 -29.11 4.89
N LYS A 299 -8.23 -28.93 6.09
CA LYS A 299 -8.64 -27.84 7.01
C LYS A 299 -8.11 -26.48 6.60
N LEU A 300 -7.00 -26.41 5.84
CA LEU A 300 -6.44 -25.16 5.34
C LEU A 300 -7.13 -24.71 4.04
N ARG A 301 -7.47 -23.45 3.95
CA ARG A 301 -7.85 -22.73 2.73
C ARG A 301 -6.89 -21.58 2.53
N LEU A 302 -6.46 -21.39 1.30
CA LEU A 302 -5.53 -20.33 0.93
C LEU A 302 -6.24 -19.28 0.08
N VAL A 303 -6.07 -18.01 0.42
CA VAL A 303 -6.48 -16.90 -0.42
C VAL A 303 -5.24 -16.05 -0.70
N VAL A 304 -4.84 -15.93 -1.96
CA VAL A 304 -3.70 -15.13 -2.39
C VAL A 304 -4.21 -13.94 -3.19
N VAL A 305 -3.87 -12.74 -2.74
CA VAL A 305 -4.29 -11.48 -3.36
C VAL A 305 -3.08 -10.77 -3.95
N HIS A 306 -3.17 -10.41 -5.21
CA HIS A 306 -2.07 -9.70 -5.90
C HIS A 306 -2.58 -8.77 -6.98
N SER A 307 -1.79 -7.72 -7.30
CA SER A 307 -2.16 -6.68 -8.26
C SER A 307 -1.46 -6.79 -9.60
N THR A 308 -0.51 -7.70 -9.76
CA THR A 308 0.22 -7.85 -11.02
C THR A 308 0.03 -9.22 -11.66
N GLU A 309 0.09 -9.25 -12.98
CA GLU A 309 0.17 -10.47 -13.79
C GLU A 309 1.62 -10.77 -14.24
N SER A 310 2.54 -9.86 -14.00
CA SER A 310 3.95 -10.03 -14.34
C SER A 310 4.66 -10.79 -13.20
N TYR A 311 4.66 -12.10 -13.29
CA TYR A 311 5.40 -12.95 -12.37
C TYR A 311 6.86 -13.08 -12.79
N PRO A 312 7.82 -13.12 -11.85
CA PRO A 312 9.13 -13.68 -12.14
C PRO A 312 8.96 -15.09 -12.71
N SER A 313 9.82 -15.49 -13.64
CA SER A 313 9.74 -16.80 -14.29
C SER A 313 9.80 -17.94 -13.24
N LEU A 314 8.67 -18.57 -13.00
CA LEU A 314 8.57 -19.79 -12.21
C LEU A 314 8.29 -20.97 -13.12
N ASP A 315 8.88 -22.11 -12.81
CA ASP A 315 8.45 -23.38 -13.39
C ASP A 315 6.96 -23.58 -13.09
N SER A 316 6.19 -23.91 -14.12
CA SER A 316 4.74 -24.11 -14.02
C SER A 316 4.34 -25.12 -12.96
N ASN A 317 5.18 -26.11 -12.65
CA ASN A 317 4.95 -27.11 -11.64
C ASN A 317 5.16 -26.63 -10.20
N HIS A 318 5.86 -25.52 -10.00
CA HIS A 318 6.17 -24.96 -8.69
C HIS A 318 5.31 -23.75 -8.33
N SER A 319 4.54 -23.23 -9.26
CA SER A 319 3.73 -22.03 -9.08
C SER A 319 2.35 -22.33 -8.49
N PRO A 320 1.90 -21.63 -7.42
CA PRO A 320 0.51 -21.68 -6.96
C PRO A 320 -0.42 -20.97 -7.95
N PHE A 321 0.12 -20.18 -8.87
CA PHE A 321 -0.67 -19.39 -9.82
C PHE A 321 -1.27 -20.22 -10.97
N ASN A 322 -0.86 -21.47 -11.12
CA ASN A 322 -1.41 -22.40 -12.13
C ASN A 322 -2.49 -23.34 -11.58
N VAL A 323 -2.86 -23.19 -10.31
CA VAL A 323 -3.86 -24.03 -9.65
C VAL A 323 -4.86 -23.21 -8.86
N GLY A 324 -5.87 -23.90 -8.33
CA GLY A 324 -6.94 -23.23 -7.61
C GLY A 324 -7.87 -22.42 -8.51
N LEU A 325 -8.69 -21.59 -7.90
CA LEU A 325 -9.64 -20.71 -8.57
C LEU A 325 -9.04 -19.32 -8.73
N ALA A 326 -8.88 -18.87 -9.98
CA ALA A 326 -8.53 -17.50 -10.29
C ALA A 326 -9.80 -16.65 -10.38
N ILE A 327 -9.82 -15.53 -9.70
CA ILE A 327 -10.89 -14.54 -9.71
C ILE A 327 -10.31 -13.20 -10.12
N ASP A 328 -10.75 -12.72 -11.28
CA ASP A 328 -10.43 -11.39 -11.78
C ASP A 328 -11.53 -10.41 -11.35
N LEU A 329 -11.14 -9.28 -10.72
CA LEU A 329 -12.09 -8.25 -10.38
C LEU A 329 -12.28 -7.31 -11.58
N PRO A 330 -13.50 -7.21 -12.11
CA PRO A 330 -13.80 -6.27 -13.18
C PRO A 330 -13.93 -4.84 -12.64
N GLU A 331 -13.87 -3.88 -13.54
CA GLU A 331 -14.29 -2.50 -13.29
C GLU A 331 -15.80 -2.45 -12.99
N PHE A 332 -16.25 -1.34 -12.40
CA PHE A 332 -17.66 -1.06 -12.22
C PHE A 332 -18.34 -0.79 -13.57
N ASN A 333 -19.53 -1.34 -13.73
CA ASN A 333 -20.44 -0.97 -14.79
C ASN A 333 -21.35 0.21 -14.37
N LEU A 334 -22.09 0.80 -15.30
CA LEU A 334 -22.96 1.95 -15.04
C LEU A 334 -24.00 1.68 -13.95
N GLN A 335 -24.55 0.47 -13.89
CA GLN A 335 -25.53 0.09 -12.87
C GLN A 335 -24.91 0.07 -11.46
N GLN A 336 -23.69 -0.40 -11.33
CA GLN A 336 -22.94 -0.41 -10.07
C GLN A 336 -22.57 1.01 -9.62
N VAL A 337 -22.16 1.88 -10.56
CA VAL A 337 -21.92 3.30 -10.26
C VAL A 337 -23.22 4.01 -9.84
N THR A 338 -24.33 3.72 -10.50
CA THR A 338 -25.65 4.23 -10.09
C THR A 338 -26.04 3.73 -8.68
N THR A 339 -25.73 2.49 -8.34
CA THR A 339 -25.99 1.96 -7.00
C THR A 339 -25.12 2.68 -5.96
N LEU A 340 -23.85 2.90 -6.26
CA LEU A 340 -22.92 3.63 -5.40
C LEU A 340 -23.40 5.07 -5.12
N THR A 341 -23.85 5.80 -6.16
CA THR A 341 -24.37 7.17 -5.98
C THR A 341 -25.63 7.22 -5.13
N LYS A 342 -26.53 6.24 -5.29
CA LYS A 342 -27.73 6.12 -4.43
C LYS A 342 -27.37 5.84 -2.97
N GLN A 343 -26.42 4.98 -2.71
CA GLN A 343 -25.93 4.67 -1.36
C GLN A 343 -25.21 5.84 -0.70
N GLN A 344 -24.70 6.78 -1.50
CA GLN A 344 -24.02 8.00 -1.03
C GLN A 344 -24.94 9.23 -0.95
N ASP A 345 -26.26 9.04 -1.08
CA ASP A 345 -27.26 10.13 -1.12
C ASP A 345 -27.07 11.18 -2.23
N LEU A 346 -26.35 10.80 -3.29
CA LEU A 346 -26.16 11.62 -4.51
C LEU A 346 -27.23 11.33 -5.58
N GLY A 347 -28.48 11.14 -5.16
CA GLY A 347 -29.62 10.86 -6.07
C GLY A 347 -29.94 11.96 -7.08
N LEU A 348 -29.22 13.08 -7.06
CA LEU A 348 -29.39 14.20 -8.01
C LEU A 348 -28.61 14.01 -9.32
N LEU A 349 -27.64 13.08 -9.39
CA LEU A 349 -26.88 12.81 -10.61
C LEU A 349 -27.75 12.01 -11.58
N ARG A 350 -27.96 12.57 -12.76
CA ARG A 350 -28.71 11.92 -13.85
C ARG A 350 -27.81 10.83 -14.47
N GLU A 351 -28.43 9.88 -15.14
CA GLU A 351 -27.72 8.82 -15.85
C GLU A 351 -26.73 9.37 -16.91
N GLN A 352 -27.06 10.50 -17.55
CA GLN A 352 -26.15 11.19 -18.46
C GLN A 352 -24.91 11.74 -17.77
N ASP A 353 -25.05 12.25 -16.56
CA ASP A 353 -23.94 12.78 -15.75
C ASP A 353 -22.97 11.64 -15.34
N LEU A 354 -23.53 10.50 -14.97
CA LEU A 354 -22.76 9.29 -14.67
C LEU A 354 -22.07 8.71 -15.91
N ALA A 355 -22.73 8.74 -17.07
CA ALA A 355 -22.14 8.32 -18.32
C ALA A 355 -20.95 9.22 -18.73
N GLN A 356 -21.04 10.55 -18.52
CA GLN A 356 -19.93 11.47 -18.74
C GLN A 356 -18.76 11.18 -17.79
N LEU A 357 -19.02 10.98 -16.50
CA LEU A 357 -17.99 10.61 -15.53
C LEU A 357 -17.30 9.31 -15.94
N MET A 358 -18.07 8.26 -16.25
CA MET A 358 -17.52 6.98 -16.70
C MET A 358 -16.81 7.09 -18.05
N GLY A 359 -17.20 7.98 -18.93
CA GLY A 359 -16.47 8.29 -20.16
C GLY A 359 -15.04 8.75 -19.87
N LEU A 360 -14.85 9.56 -18.83
CA LEU A 360 -13.54 10.06 -18.44
C LEU A 360 -12.72 9.05 -17.62
N VAL A 361 -13.29 8.53 -16.53
CA VAL A 361 -12.52 7.70 -15.54
C VAL A 361 -12.66 6.20 -15.78
N GLY A 362 -13.47 5.79 -16.75
CA GLY A 362 -13.83 4.38 -16.91
C GLY A 362 -14.70 3.90 -15.75
N GLY A 363 -14.69 2.59 -15.53
CA GLY A 363 -15.30 1.97 -14.35
C GLY A 363 -14.30 1.70 -13.22
N HIS A 364 -13.15 2.36 -13.20
CA HIS A 364 -12.11 2.12 -12.21
C HIS A 364 -12.62 2.49 -10.79
N PRO A 365 -12.75 1.51 -9.85
CA PRO A 365 -13.41 1.73 -8.57
C PRO A 365 -12.88 2.92 -7.78
N TYR A 366 -11.56 3.05 -7.66
CA TYR A 366 -10.94 4.16 -6.94
C TYR A 366 -11.28 5.53 -7.58
N LEU A 367 -11.16 5.66 -8.90
CA LEU A 367 -11.44 6.93 -9.58
C LEU A 367 -12.92 7.30 -9.47
N VAL A 368 -13.82 6.32 -9.62
CA VAL A 368 -15.27 6.52 -9.47
C VAL A 368 -15.62 6.94 -8.05
N GLN A 369 -15.11 6.21 -7.02
CA GLN A 369 -15.39 6.53 -5.62
C GLN A 369 -14.84 7.89 -5.22
N SER A 370 -13.61 8.24 -5.64
CA SER A 370 -13.03 9.55 -5.39
C SER A 370 -13.84 10.68 -6.01
N ALA A 371 -14.31 10.52 -7.26
CA ALA A 371 -15.17 11.50 -7.92
C ALA A 371 -16.51 11.69 -7.17
N ILE A 372 -17.15 10.59 -6.81
CA ILE A 372 -18.43 10.60 -6.09
C ILE A 372 -18.28 11.26 -4.71
N ALA A 373 -17.22 10.95 -3.96
CA ALA A 373 -16.94 11.58 -2.67
C ALA A 373 -16.76 13.10 -2.77
N HIS A 374 -16.03 13.57 -3.79
CA HIS A 374 -15.86 15.01 -4.02
C HIS A 374 -17.15 15.71 -4.46
N LEU A 375 -17.97 15.06 -5.28
CA LEU A 375 -19.29 15.59 -5.66
C LEU A 375 -20.25 15.65 -4.46
N LYS A 376 -20.17 14.66 -3.55
CA LYS A 376 -20.96 14.64 -2.31
C LYS A 376 -20.58 15.81 -1.37
N SER A 377 -19.31 16.14 -1.29
CA SER A 377 -18.85 17.28 -0.48
C SER A 377 -19.28 18.64 -1.02
N GLN A 378 -19.90 18.70 -2.21
CA GLN A 378 -20.32 19.90 -2.92
C GLN A 378 -19.20 20.94 -3.14
N GLN A 379 -17.94 20.51 -3.05
CA GLN A 379 -16.78 21.38 -3.27
C GLN A 379 -16.59 21.71 -4.76
N VAL A 380 -17.06 20.83 -5.65
CA VAL A 380 -16.94 20.97 -7.10
C VAL A 380 -18.24 20.53 -7.79
N THR A 381 -18.55 21.15 -8.91
CA THR A 381 -19.59 20.66 -9.84
C THR A 381 -19.04 19.55 -10.72
N LEU A 382 -19.91 18.72 -11.29
CA LEU A 382 -19.48 17.68 -12.24
C LEU A 382 -18.72 18.27 -13.42
N GLU A 383 -19.19 19.37 -13.98
CA GLU A 383 -18.53 20.04 -15.12
C GLU A 383 -17.12 20.50 -14.76
N GLU A 384 -16.96 21.10 -13.59
CA GLU A 384 -15.66 21.54 -13.10
C GLU A 384 -14.74 20.36 -12.79
N LEU A 385 -15.26 19.29 -12.16
CA LEU A 385 -14.53 18.05 -11.93
C LEU A 385 -14.00 17.47 -13.25
N LEU A 386 -14.86 17.30 -14.26
CA LEU A 386 -14.47 16.74 -15.55
C LEU A 386 -13.41 17.60 -16.26
N ARG A 387 -13.53 18.93 -16.17
CA ARG A 387 -12.60 19.87 -16.78
C ARG A 387 -11.22 19.86 -16.09
N LEU A 388 -11.19 19.80 -14.74
CA LEU A 388 -9.96 19.86 -13.96
C LEU A 388 -9.29 18.49 -13.76
N ALA A 389 -10.03 17.39 -13.90
CA ALA A 389 -9.56 16.03 -13.66
C ALA A 389 -8.19 15.70 -14.28
N PRO A 390 -7.89 16.06 -15.56
CA PRO A 390 -6.60 15.75 -16.18
C PRO A 390 -5.50 16.80 -15.88
N THR A 391 -5.70 17.64 -14.86
CA THR A 391 -4.76 18.71 -14.51
C THR A 391 -4.16 18.51 -13.12
N GLU A 392 -3.11 19.29 -12.79
CA GLU A 392 -2.50 19.28 -11.47
C GLU A 392 -3.39 19.87 -10.36
N GLN A 393 -4.48 20.54 -10.73
CA GLN A 393 -5.48 21.09 -9.81
C GLN A 393 -6.67 20.13 -9.61
N GLY A 394 -6.70 19.05 -10.39
CA GLY A 394 -7.79 18.06 -10.34
C GLY A 394 -7.67 17.14 -9.13
N ILE A 395 -8.80 16.57 -8.75
CA ILE A 395 -8.92 15.64 -7.62
C ILE A 395 -8.08 14.36 -7.75
N PHE A 396 -7.62 14.04 -8.95
CA PHE A 396 -6.79 12.86 -9.23
C PHE A 396 -5.30 13.17 -9.33
N SER A 397 -4.86 14.41 -9.06
CA SER A 397 -3.49 14.85 -9.27
C SER A 397 -2.45 13.97 -8.58
N ASP A 398 -2.67 13.59 -7.30
CA ASP A 398 -1.74 12.76 -6.55
C ASP A 398 -1.64 11.35 -7.13
N HIS A 399 -2.77 10.75 -7.49
CA HIS A 399 -2.78 9.46 -8.17
C HIS A 399 -2.06 9.51 -9.53
N LEU A 400 -2.31 10.54 -10.32
CA LEU A 400 -1.69 10.71 -11.63
C LEU A 400 -0.17 10.96 -11.52
N ARG A 401 0.27 11.75 -10.54
CA ARG A 401 1.71 11.96 -10.24
C ARG A 401 2.39 10.68 -9.80
N GLN A 402 1.76 9.88 -8.93
CA GLN A 402 2.29 8.59 -8.52
C GLN A 402 2.50 7.66 -9.72
N GLN A 403 1.51 7.59 -10.62
CA GLN A 403 1.65 6.80 -11.84
C GLN A 403 2.74 7.35 -12.79
N LEU A 404 2.85 8.69 -12.90
CA LEU A 404 3.91 9.32 -13.69
C LEU A 404 5.28 8.99 -13.11
N TRP A 405 5.43 9.04 -11.80
CA TRP A 405 6.67 8.67 -11.12
C TRP A 405 7.06 7.21 -11.42
N HIS A 406 6.13 6.26 -11.35
CA HIS A 406 6.39 4.87 -11.72
C HIS A 406 6.87 4.71 -13.17
N LEU A 407 6.28 5.46 -14.11
CA LEU A 407 6.69 5.43 -15.51
C LEU A 407 8.10 6.01 -15.69
N GLN A 408 8.39 7.16 -15.10
CA GLN A 408 9.69 7.84 -15.22
C GLN A 408 10.86 7.04 -14.64
N HIS A 409 10.60 6.21 -13.60
CA HIS A 409 11.61 5.32 -13.03
C HIS A 409 11.77 4.00 -13.79
N ASN A 410 10.94 3.76 -14.81
CA ASN A 410 10.98 2.58 -15.66
C ASN A 410 10.96 2.96 -17.16
N PRO A 411 12.13 3.27 -17.78
CA PRO A 411 12.18 3.81 -19.15
C PRO A 411 11.44 2.96 -20.20
N GLN A 412 11.45 1.64 -20.05
CA GLN A 412 10.73 0.75 -20.98
C GLN A 412 9.21 0.91 -20.88
N LEU A 413 8.69 1.09 -19.64
CA LEU A 413 7.27 1.34 -19.40
C LEU A 413 6.88 2.72 -19.95
N GLU A 414 7.71 3.74 -19.71
CA GLU A 414 7.48 5.10 -20.20
C GLU A 414 7.39 5.12 -21.73
N ILE A 415 8.39 4.55 -22.43
CA ILE A 415 8.43 4.48 -23.90
C ILE A 415 7.21 3.72 -24.44
N GLY A 416 6.88 2.57 -23.81
CA GLY A 416 5.74 1.76 -24.20
C GLY A 416 4.43 2.53 -24.01
N TYR A 417 4.24 3.14 -22.84
CA TYR A 417 3.01 3.86 -22.52
C TYR A 417 2.81 5.13 -23.34
N LYS A 418 3.89 5.85 -23.64
CA LYS A 418 3.87 6.99 -24.58
C LYS A 418 3.30 6.61 -25.96
N LYS A 419 3.62 5.42 -26.48
CA LYS A 419 3.06 4.91 -27.72
C LYS A 419 1.52 4.71 -27.59
N VAL A 420 1.08 4.13 -26.46
CA VAL A 420 -0.33 3.80 -26.21
C VAL A 420 -1.19 5.07 -26.09
N VAL A 421 -0.76 6.06 -25.30
CA VAL A 421 -1.56 7.27 -25.06
C VAL A 421 -1.68 8.17 -26.29
N ARG A 422 -0.73 8.09 -27.23
CA ARG A 422 -0.72 8.86 -28.47
C ARG A 422 -1.47 8.19 -29.62
N ALA A 423 -1.69 6.90 -29.52
CA ALA A 423 -2.33 6.14 -30.57
C ALA A 423 -3.85 6.31 -30.57
N ASN A 424 -4.45 6.38 -31.75
CA ASN A 424 -5.90 6.35 -31.93
C ASN A 424 -6.47 4.93 -32.12
N ALA A 425 -5.61 3.92 -32.13
CA ALA A 425 -5.96 2.51 -32.27
C ALA A 425 -5.20 1.67 -31.23
N PRO A 426 -5.64 0.42 -30.93
CA PRO A 426 -4.91 -0.48 -30.06
C PRO A 426 -3.46 -0.68 -30.51
N VAL A 427 -2.53 -0.73 -29.57
CA VAL A 427 -1.08 -0.78 -29.80
C VAL A 427 -0.50 -2.11 -29.31
N ARG A 428 0.32 -2.73 -30.16
CA ARG A 428 1.12 -3.87 -29.76
C ARG A 428 2.40 -3.40 -29.07
N LEU A 429 2.62 -3.88 -27.88
CA LEU A 429 3.84 -3.70 -27.11
C LEU A 429 4.49 -5.04 -26.79
N ASP A 430 5.67 -4.99 -26.22
CA ASP A 430 6.31 -6.16 -25.60
C ASP A 430 5.45 -6.71 -24.47
N THR A 431 5.39 -8.04 -24.34
CA THR A 431 4.50 -8.73 -23.41
C THR A 431 4.74 -8.33 -21.95
N GLU A 432 6.00 -8.19 -21.56
CA GLU A 432 6.35 -7.79 -20.18
C GLU A 432 5.90 -6.35 -19.89
N VAL A 433 6.11 -5.45 -20.86
CA VAL A 433 5.66 -4.05 -20.76
C VAL A 433 4.13 -3.97 -20.66
N VAL A 434 3.41 -4.73 -21.48
CA VAL A 434 1.94 -4.79 -21.42
C VAL A 434 1.46 -5.25 -20.05
N PHE A 435 2.02 -6.35 -19.53
CA PHE A 435 1.59 -6.87 -18.24
C PHE A 435 1.87 -5.92 -17.08
N LYS A 436 3.03 -5.27 -17.07
CA LYS A 436 3.35 -4.26 -16.05
C LYS A 436 2.43 -3.04 -16.14
N LEU A 437 2.18 -2.52 -17.33
CA LEU A 437 1.24 -1.41 -17.52
C LEU A 437 -0.20 -1.78 -17.14
N HIS A 438 -0.62 -3.00 -17.47
CA HIS A 438 -1.93 -3.53 -17.07
C HIS A 438 -2.05 -3.69 -15.55
N SER A 439 -1.01 -4.19 -14.89
CA SER A 439 -0.98 -4.33 -13.42
C SER A 439 -1.11 -2.99 -12.69
N LEU A 440 -0.54 -1.94 -13.27
CA LEU A 440 -0.69 -0.56 -12.78
C LEU A 440 -2.08 0.04 -13.08
N GLY A 441 -2.92 -0.64 -13.88
CA GLY A 441 -4.21 -0.14 -14.32
C GLY A 441 -4.12 0.91 -15.45
N LEU A 442 -2.92 1.15 -15.99
CA LEU A 442 -2.69 2.18 -16.99
C LEU A 442 -3.21 1.81 -18.39
N VAL A 443 -3.29 0.51 -18.69
CA VAL A 443 -3.81 0.00 -19.98
C VAL A 443 -4.88 -1.05 -19.79
N LYS A 444 -5.77 -1.17 -20.77
CA LYS A 444 -6.70 -2.27 -20.96
C LYS A 444 -6.25 -3.13 -22.13
N LEU A 445 -6.43 -4.44 -22.00
CA LEU A 445 -6.12 -5.40 -23.04
C LEU A 445 -7.29 -5.48 -24.05
N VAL A 446 -6.97 -5.39 -25.33
CA VAL A 446 -7.89 -5.60 -26.45
C VAL A 446 -7.27 -6.69 -27.32
N SER A 447 -7.66 -7.93 -27.10
CA SER A 447 -7.00 -9.11 -27.65
C SER A 447 -5.52 -9.16 -27.26
N ASN A 448 -4.60 -9.04 -28.20
CA ASN A 448 -3.16 -9.02 -27.96
C ASN A 448 -2.55 -7.60 -27.93
N ASP A 449 -3.36 -6.59 -28.07
CA ASP A 449 -2.96 -5.19 -28.09
C ASP A 449 -3.49 -4.47 -26.86
N CYS A 450 -3.12 -3.24 -26.63
CA CYS A 450 -3.57 -2.46 -25.51
C CYS A 450 -4.00 -1.05 -25.87
N VAL A 451 -4.90 -0.51 -25.06
CA VAL A 451 -5.39 0.87 -25.11
C VAL A 451 -5.21 1.52 -23.74
N PRO A 452 -5.24 2.86 -23.60
CA PRO A 452 -5.24 3.50 -22.28
C PRO A 452 -6.35 2.98 -21.40
N GLY A 453 -6.09 2.84 -20.10
CA GLY A 453 -7.04 2.32 -19.11
C GLY A 453 -8.34 3.13 -19.04
N CYS A 454 -8.23 4.45 -19.19
CA CYS A 454 -9.37 5.37 -19.29
C CYS A 454 -8.94 6.65 -20.02
N ASP A 455 -9.92 7.52 -20.32
CA ASP A 455 -9.65 8.75 -21.05
C ASP A 455 -8.91 9.80 -20.18
N LEU A 456 -9.13 9.81 -18.86
CA LEU A 456 -8.34 10.60 -17.90
C LEU A 456 -6.83 10.35 -18.08
N TYR A 457 -6.44 9.09 -18.15
CA TYR A 457 -5.04 8.74 -18.35
C TYR A 457 -4.53 9.14 -19.73
N ARG A 458 -5.34 8.95 -20.77
CA ARG A 458 -4.99 9.43 -22.12
C ARG A 458 -4.72 10.94 -22.12
N GLN A 459 -5.61 11.74 -21.57
CA GLN A 459 -5.49 13.19 -21.53
C GLN A 459 -4.26 13.66 -20.73
N TYR A 460 -4.08 13.15 -19.50
CA TYR A 460 -2.99 13.57 -18.64
C TYR A 460 -1.62 13.16 -19.20
N PHE A 461 -1.45 11.88 -19.55
CA PHE A 461 -0.14 11.35 -19.94
C PHE A 461 0.26 11.74 -21.36
N SER A 462 -0.67 11.99 -22.28
CA SER A 462 -0.32 12.47 -23.62
C SER A 462 0.41 13.83 -23.58
N THR A 463 0.11 14.68 -22.61
CA THR A 463 0.76 15.98 -22.41
C THR A 463 2.05 15.91 -21.59
N ARG A 464 2.18 14.92 -20.69
CA ARG A 464 3.32 14.81 -19.77
C ARG A 464 4.47 13.93 -20.28
N LEU A 465 4.17 12.94 -21.07
CA LEU A 465 5.17 12.06 -21.67
C LEU A 465 5.65 12.59 -23.06
N GLY A 466 5.33 13.82 -23.34
CA GLY A 466 5.83 14.74 -24.38
C GLY A 466 6.39 14.20 -25.67
#